data_a9a92e7f88d931a28b4475e1e89d5ce6
#
_entry.id   a9a92e7f88d931a28b4475e1e89d5ce6
#
_cell.length_a   1.000
_cell.length_b   1.000
_cell.length_c   1.000
_cell.angle_alpha   90.00
_cell.angle_beta   90.00
_cell.angle_gamma   90.00
#
_symmetry.space_group_name_H-M   'P 1'
#
loop_
_entity.id
_entity.type
_entity.pdbx_description
1 polymer ?
#
loop_
_entity_poly.entity_id
_entity_poly.type
_entity_poly.pdbx_seq_one_letter_code
_entity_poly.pdbx_strand_id
1 'polypeptide(L)'
;MREQMIEKKFTDAVKKMGGLAPKFVSPGLDGVPDRLVLFPMGRMAFVEFKAPGKKMRPLQIRRKKQLESLGFSVYCVDSVEQIGGVIDAIQSS
;
A
#
# COMPACT_ATOMS: atom_id res chain seq x y z
N MET A 1 -8.08 -4.47 -15.78
CA MET A 1 -8.45 -4.91 -14.41
C MET A 1 -8.84 -3.69 -13.58
N ARG A 2 -9.81 -3.82 -12.72
CA ARG A 2 -10.23 -2.72 -11.84
C ARG A 2 -9.28 -2.57 -10.65
N GLU A 3 -9.15 -1.34 -10.16
CA GLU A 3 -8.40 -1.04 -8.95
C GLU A 3 -8.83 -1.92 -7.77
N GLN A 4 -10.15 -2.08 -7.58
CA GLN A 4 -10.70 -2.90 -6.49
C GLN A 4 -10.27 -4.36 -6.56
N MET A 5 -10.09 -4.91 -7.75
CA MET A 5 -9.62 -6.29 -7.92
C MET A 5 -8.15 -6.43 -7.56
N ILE A 6 -7.34 -5.44 -7.92
CA ILE A 6 -5.94 -5.41 -7.54
C ILE A 6 -5.82 -5.32 -6.03
N GLU A 7 -6.59 -4.43 -5.41
CA GLU A 7 -6.60 -4.26 -3.95
C GLU A 7 -7.00 -5.55 -3.25
N LYS A 8 -8.05 -6.21 -3.72
CA LYS A 8 -8.51 -7.47 -3.11
C LYS A 8 -7.45 -8.56 -3.23
N LYS A 9 -6.84 -8.71 -4.41
CA LYS A 9 -5.80 -9.73 -4.60
C LYS A 9 -4.59 -9.45 -3.70
N PHE A 10 -4.24 -8.19 -3.53
CA PHE A 10 -3.14 -7.80 -2.65
C PHE A 10 -3.45 -8.14 -1.19
N THR A 11 -4.62 -7.75 -0.69
CA THR A 11 -4.99 -8.01 0.70
C THR A 11 -5.14 -9.49 0.99
N ASP A 12 -5.65 -10.28 0.03
CA ASP A 12 -5.72 -11.73 0.15
C ASP A 12 -4.30 -12.33 0.25
N ALA A 13 -3.36 -11.85 -0.56
CA ALA A 13 -1.97 -12.32 -0.52
C ALA A 13 -1.29 -11.97 0.81
N VAL A 14 -1.50 -10.75 1.32
CA VAL A 14 -0.98 -10.34 2.63
C VAL A 14 -1.49 -11.28 3.72
N LYS A 15 -2.78 -11.58 3.70
CA LYS A 15 -3.40 -12.46 4.69
C LYS A 15 -2.81 -13.86 4.65
N LYS A 16 -2.59 -14.40 3.45
CA LYS A 16 -1.96 -15.72 3.27
C LYS A 16 -0.55 -15.77 3.83
N MET A 17 0.15 -14.64 3.81
CA MET A 17 1.52 -14.54 4.32
C MET A 17 1.58 -14.18 5.81
N GLY A 18 0.45 -14.23 6.51
CA GLY A 18 0.40 -14.01 7.95
C GLY A 18 0.31 -12.55 8.37
N GLY A 19 -0.03 -11.65 7.45
CA GLY A 19 -0.15 -10.23 7.73
C GLY A 19 -1.59 -9.74 7.83
N LEU A 20 -1.72 -8.45 8.08
CA LEU A 20 -2.99 -7.72 8.08
C LEU A 20 -2.87 -6.52 7.16
N ALA A 21 -3.94 -6.18 6.47
CA ALA A 21 -3.97 -5.02 5.60
C ALA A 21 -5.24 -4.19 5.83
N PRO A 22 -5.41 -3.60 7.01
CA PRO A 22 -6.61 -2.79 7.30
C PRO A 22 -6.65 -1.54 6.44
N LYS A 23 -7.85 -1.06 6.16
CA LYS A 23 -8.02 0.22 5.47
C LYS A 23 -7.48 1.33 6.34
N PHE A 24 -6.82 2.28 5.69
CA PHE A 24 -6.36 3.48 6.36
C PHE A 24 -7.30 4.63 6.04
N VAL A 25 -7.98 5.14 7.05
CA VAL A 25 -8.88 6.28 6.94
C VAL A 25 -8.43 7.35 7.92
N SER A 26 -8.26 8.57 7.43
CA SER A 26 -7.82 9.68 8.27
C SER A 26 -8.67 10.92 7.98
N PRO A 27 -9.71 11.19 8.78
CA PRO A 27 -10.58 12.34 8.54
C PRO A 27 -9.86 13.69 8.60
N GLY A 28 -8.78 13.79 9.36
CA GLY A 28 -8.03 15.04 9.53
C GLY A 28 -6.84 15.20 8.61
N LEU A 29 -6.58 14.25 7.71
CA LEU A 29 -5.38 14.28 6.88
C LEU A 29 -5.69 13.67 5.51
N ASP A 30 -5.77 14.52 4.48
CA ASP A 30 -6.13 14.07 3.14
C ASP A 30 -4.95 13.44 2.39
N GLY A 31 -5.26 12.62 1.39
CA GLY A 31 -4.28 12.04 0.50
C GLY A 31 -3.51 10.86 1.09
N VAL A 32 -3.98 10.30 2.20
CA VAL A 32 -3.32 9.13 2.82
C VAL A 32 -3.49 7.89 1.94
N PRO A 33 -2.53 6.93 2.01
CA PRO A 33 -2.64 5.66 1.29
C PRO A 33 -3.87 4.84 1.70
N ASP A 34 -4.28 3.91 0.84
CA ASP A 34 -5.50 3.13 1.04
C ASP A 34 -5.41 2.13 2.19
N ARG A 35 -4.25 1.51 2.35
CA ARG A 35 -4.05 0.43 3.30
C ARG A 35 -2.81 0.61 4.14
N LEU A 36 -2.92 0.16 5.37
CA LEU A 36 -1.79 -0.08 6.26
C LEU A 36 -1.49 -1.58 6.15
N VAL A 37 -0.25 -1.94 5.86
CA VAL A 37 0.15 -3.35 5.72
C VAL A 37 1.08 -3.71 6.85
N LEU A 38 0.70 -4.73 7.62
CA LEU A 38 1.40 -5.13 8.84
C LEU A 38 1.80 -6.60 8.73
N PHE A 39 3.09 -6.86 8.97
CA PHE A 39 3.64 -8.21 9.01
C PHE A 39 4.32 -8.49 10.35
N PRO A 40 4.58 -9.77 10.67
CA PRO A 40 5.30 -10.13 11.89
C PRO A 40 6.63 -9.39 12.00
N MET A 41 7.09 -9.23 13.23
CA MET A 41 8.34 -8.54 13.60
C MET A 41 8.28 -7.03 13.38
N GLY A 42 7.07 -6.46 13.40
CA GLY A 42 6.90 -5.02 13.28
C GLY A 42 7.14 -4.46 11.89
N ARG A 43 7.20 -5.30 10.87
CA ARG A 43 7.41 -4.84 9.50
C ARG A 43 6.12 -4.29 8.95
N MET A 44 6.18 -3.10 8.36
CA MET A 44 4.99 -2.43 7.88
C MET A 44 5.30 -1.52 6.71
N ALA A 45 4.25 -1.20 5.96
CA ALA A 45 4.29 -0.18 4.93
C ALA A 45 2.87 0.34 4.66
N PHE A 46 2.80 1.46 3.97
CA PHE A 46 1.55 1.97 3.43
C PHE A 46 1.45 1.57 1.96
N VAL A 47 0.25 1.26 1.50
CA VAL A 47 0.05 0.88 0.10
C VAL A 47 -1.15 1.62 -0.47
N GLU A 48 -0.94 2.23 -1.62
CA GLU A 48 -1.95 2.92 -2.41
C GLU A 48 -2.23 2.08 -3.66
N PHE A 49 -3.51 1.96 -4.04
CA PHE A 49 -3.89 1.21 -5.24
C PHE A 49 -4.40 2.12 -6.33
N LYS A 50 -4.05 1.79 -7.57
CA LYS A 50 -4.52 2.47 -8.76
C LYS A 50 -4.92 1.45 -9.80
N ALA A 51 -5.88 1.80 -10.66
CA ALA A 51 -6.15 1.02 -11.86
C ALA A 51 -4.92 1.06 -12.77
N PRO A 52 -4.70 0.03 -13.60
CA PRO A 52 -3.53 -0.02 -14.48
C PRO A 52 -3.37 1.27 -15.30
N GLY A 53 -2.17 1.84 -15.27
CA GLY A 53 -1.84 3.07 -15.99
C GLY A 53 -2.33 4.36 -15.37
N LYS A 54 -3.08 4.29 -14.29
CA LYS A 54 -3.52 5.50 -13.57
C LYS A 54 -2.42 5.96 -12.62
N LYS A 55 -2.30 7.27 -12.47
CA LYS A 55 -1.27 7.88 -11.63
C LYS A 55 -1.85 8.40 -10.33
N MET A 56 -1.00 8.50 -9.33
CA MET A 56 -1.36 9.13 -8.06
C MET A 56 -1.69 10.60 -8.28
N ARG A 57 -2.68 11.09 -7.56
CA ARG A 57 -3.03 12.52 -7.58
C ARG A 57 -1.95 13.32 -6.84
N PRO A 58 -1.80 14.63 -7.15
CA PRO A 58 -0.78 15.46 -6.50
C PRO A 58 -0.79 15.41 -4.97
N LEU A 59 -1.97 15.40 -4.36
CA LEU A 59 -2.08 15.34 -2.89
C LEU A 59 -1.61 14.00 -2.35
N GLN A 60 -1.87 12.90 -3.07
CA GLN A 60 -1.37 11.57 -2.70
C GLN A 60 0.15 11.50 -2.79
N ILE A 61 0.74 12.09 -3.84
CA ILE A 61 2.20 12.16 -4.01
C ILE A 61 2.82 12.95 -2.86
N ARG A 62 2.22 14.08 -2.51
CA ARG A 62 2.69 14.91 -1.40
C ARG A 62 2.67 14.13 -0.08
N ARG A 63 1.58 13.41 0.16
CA ARG A 63 1.46 12.62 1.39
C ARG A 63 2.46 11.47 1.43
N LYS A 64 2.67 10.81 0.28
CA LYS A 64 3.70 9.77 0.15
C LYS A 64 5.07 10.30 0.54
N LYS A 65 5.46 11.46 -0.01
CA LYS A 65 6.76 12.06 0.31
C LYS A 65 6.88 12.39 1.78
N GLN A 66 5.81 12.90 2.39
CA GLN A 66 5.81 13.22 3.81
C GLN A 66 6.03 11.97 4.66
N LEU A 67 5.29 10.89 4.38
CA LEU A 67 5.43 9.63 5.11
C LEU A 67 6.81 9.02 4.94
N GLU A 68 7.35 9.07 3.72
CA GLU A 68 8.71 8.59 3.46
C GLU A 68 9.76 9.40 4.21
N SER A 69 9.56 10.70 4.33
CA SER A 69 10.48 11.54 5.09
C SER A 69 10.50 11.20 6.58
N LEU A 70 9.43 10.59 7.08
CA LEU A 70 9.33 10.12 8.46
C LEU A 70 9.91 8.70 8.63
N GLY A 71 10.40 8.10 7.56
CA GLY A 71 11.01 6.78 7.61
C GLY A 71 10.09 5.62 7.24
N PHE A 72 8.87 5.91 6.78
CA PHE A 72 7.92 4.86 6.39
C PHE A 72 8.00 4.60 4.89
N SER A 73 7.74 3.35 4.50
CA SER A 73 7.67 2.98 3.09
C SER A 73 6.25 3.13 2.58
N VAL A 74 6.11 3.66 1.37
CA VAL A 74 4.81 3.82 0.71
C VAL A 74 4.93 3.25 -0.70
N TYR A 75 4.09 2.27 -1.03
CA TYR A 75 4.08 1.64 -2.35
C TYR A 75 2.80 2.02 -3.08
N CYS A 76 2.90 2.23 -4.39
CA CYS A 76 1.74 2.38 -5.25
C CYS A 76 1.65 1.15 -6.14
N VAL A 77 0.55 0.42 -6.06
CA VAL A 77 0.34 -0.83 -6.80
C VAL A 77 -0.76 -0.60 -7.83
N ASP A 78 -0.43 -0.76 -9.11
CA ASP A 78 -1.36 -0.60 -10.22
C ASP A 78 -1.43 -1.84 -11.12
N SER A 79 -0.82 -2.96 -10.68
CA SER A 79 -0.91 -4.22 -11.41
C SER A 79 -0.77 -5.40 -10.45
N VAL A 80 -1.34 -6.55 -10.81
CA VAL A 80 -1.22 -7.76 -10.00
C VAL A 80 0.21 -8.31 -10.02
N GLU A 81 0.97 -8.03 -11.07
CA GLU A 81 2.35 -8.48 -11.21
C GLU A 81 3.27 -7.88 -10.15
N GLN A 82 2.92 -6.73 -9.60
CA GLN A 82 3.70 -6.06 -8.56
C GLN A 82 3.51 -6.66 -7.17
N ILE A 83 2.44 -7.42 -6.95
CA ILE A 83 2.02 -7.83 -5.61
C ILE A 83 3.10 -8.62 -4.88
N GLY A 84 3.66 -9.65 -5.52
CA GLY A 84 4.68 -10.48 -4.89
C GLY A 84 5.92 -9.70 -4.48
N GLY A 85 6.41 -8.84 -5.37
CA GLY A 85 7.59 -8.02 -5.11
C GLY A 85 7.39 -7.01 -3.99
N VAL A 86 6.21 -6.39 -3.93
CA VAL A 86 5.90 -5.43 -2.87
C VAL A 86 5.83 -6.13 -1.51
N ILE A 87 5.15 -7.28 -1.44
CA ILE A 87 5.07 -8.06 -0.20
C ILE A 87 6.46 -8.47 0.27
N ASP A 88 7.30 -8.97 -0.65
CA ASP A 88 8.68 -9.35 -0.32
C ASP A 88 9.46 -8.15 0.21
N ALA A 89 9.33 -6.99 -0.41
CA ALA A 89 10.01 -5.78 0.03
C ALA A 89 9.59 -5.38 1.45
N ILE A 90 8.30 -5.46 1.76
CA ILE A 90 7.80 -5.11 3.11
C ILE A 90 8.33 -6.10 4.14
N GLN A 91 8.32 -7.39 3.82
CA GLN A 91 8.78 -8.43 4.75
C GLN A 91 10.29 -8.42 4.96
N SER A 92 11.04 -7.84 4.03
CA SER A 92 12.50 -7.78 4.10
C SER A 92 13.04 -6.49 4.70
N SER A 93 12.17 -5.54 4.96
CA SER A 93 12.57 -4.21 5.43
C SER A 93 12.97 -4.17 6.90
#